data_968f57b300ffbf5b66e108b44270c811
#
_entry.id   968f57b300ffbf5b66e108b44270c811
#
_cell.length_a   1.000
_cell.length_b   1.000
_cell.length_c   1.000
_cell.angle_alpha   90.00
_cell.angle_beta   90.00
_cell.angle_gamma   90.00
#
_symmetry.space_group_name_H-M   'P 1'
#
loop_
_entity.id
_entity.type
_entity.pdbx_description
1 polymer ?
#
loop_
_entity_poly.entity_id
_entity_poly.type
_entity_poly.pdbx_seq_one_letter_code
_entity_poly.pdbx_strand_id
1 'polypeptide(L)'
;IDKIPTDQSSFGTGEIVGRLSAAVSEDTSVTYVKLNKNFAYIYDGTNTDSVNPPNVGQLPEGTLDYYKSEWDEYYVTTSGKRFLKEDADLTSGVGMGENPLVVNAIGNMGGDSFIQMALEDRSSFTVTPIGNDYYSGYDGEFNLDDFTATHINITFDNITSVTALPDFDNCTVFSAGEWQQVDVDGVMKFRLVLKLRQPGVYAGNSATYDSEGNLLFKFEILTNDIGNMTIVIDPGHGVTEYGYDDPGAIGHIEEAGANLAVAKLVESKLKALGVNVVRLKTESEFYDTKRRPYYARDYGCDLYIAIHS
;
A
#
# COMPACT_ATOMS: atom_id res chain seq x y z
N ILE A 1 -11.79 10.90 -8.96
CA ILE A 1 -10.40 10.68 -9.46
C ILE A 1 -10.04 11.94 -10.24
N ASP A 2 -9.03 12.66 -9.75
CA ASP A 2 -8.57 13.88 -10.39
C ASP A 2 -7.93 13.54 -11.75
N LYS A 3 -8.21 14.38 -12.75
CA LYS A 3 -7.57 14.21 -14.07
C LYS A 3 -6.09 14.59 -13.96
N ILE A 4 -5.21 13.80 -14.58
CA ILE A 4 -3.79 14.10 -14.66
C ILE A 4 -3.59 15.44 -15.37
N PRO A 5 -2.88 16.40 -14.76
CA PRO A 5 -2.55 17.66 -15.40
C PRO A 5 -1.61 17.43 -16.58
N THR A 6 -2.02 17.77 -17.78
CA THR A 6 -1.25 17.53 -19.02
C THR A 6 0.00 18.42 -19.15
N ASP A 7 0.09 19.48 -18.38
CA ASP A 7 1.20 20.42 -18.36
C ASP A 7 2.35 20.03 -17.41
N GLN A 8 2.14 19.03 -16.56
CA GLN A 8 3.10 18.59 -15.55
C GLN A 8 3.57 17.15 -15.73
N SER A 9 3.12 16.43 -16.76
CA SER A 9 3.46 15.04 -17.00
C SER A 9 4.52 14.88 -18.09
N SER A 10 5.40 13.90 -17.89
CA SER A 10 6.27 13.37 -18.92
C SER A 10 5.67 12.08 -19.47
N PHE A 11 5.70 11.90 -20.79
CA PHE A 11 5.09 10.76 -21.47
C PHE A 11 6.14 9.74 -21.88
N GLY A 12 5.84 8.46 -21.67
CA GLY A 12 6.66 7.35 -22.11
C GLY A 12 6.72 7.23 -23.65
N THR A 13 7.81 6.63 -24.13
CA THR A 13 8.02 6.42 -25.59
C THR A 13 7.22 5.26 -26.15
N GLY A 14 6.69 4.38 -25.29
CA GLY A 14 6.07 3.11 -25.70
C GLY A 14 7.09 2.04 -26.19
N GLU A 15 8.38 2.35 -26.21
CA GLU A 15 9.42 1.39 -26.57
C GLU A 15 9.54 0.28 -25.53
N ILE A 16 9.47 -0.98 -25.97
CA ILE A 16 9.61 -2.14 -25.07
C ILE A 16 11.08 -2.34 -24.71
N VAL A 17 11.37 -2.30 -23.40
CA VAL A 17 12.72 -2.45 -22.85
C VAL A 17 12.94 -3.78 -22.10
N GLY A 18 11.90 -4.58 -21.91
CA GLY A 18 11.97 -5.87 -21.25
C GLY A 18 10.85 -6.81 -21.67
N ARG A 19 11.13 -8.13 -21.70
CA ARG A 19 10.15 -9.19 -21.98
C ARG A 19 10.34 -10.39 -21.06
N LEU A 20 9.22 -11.00 -20.66
CA LEU A 20 9.11 -12.29 -19.98
C LEU A 20 8.06 -13.14 -20.70
N SER A 21 8.11 -14.45 -20.51
CA SER A 21 7.04 -15.34 -20.99
C SER A 21 5.83 -15.24 -20.08
N ALA A 22 4.62 -15.38 -20.64
CA ALA A 22 3.40 -15.51 -19.88
C ALA A 22 3.46 -16.76 -18.99
N ALA A 23 3.04 -16.62 -17.73
CA ALA A 23 2.98 -17.75 -16.78
C ALA A 23 1.83 -18.69 -17.10
N VAL A 24 0.70 -18.16 -17.60
CA VAL A 24 -0.50 -18.92 -17.95
C VAL A 24 -1.01 -18.45 -19.32
N SER A 25 -1.25 -19.40 -20.23
CA SER A 25 -1.77 -19.10 -21.57
C SER A 25 -3.21 -18.58 -21.51
N GLU A 26 -3.54 -17.64 -22.40
CA GLU A 26 -4.90 -17.12 -22.60
C GLU A 26 -5.94 -18.18 -22.98
N ASP A 27 -5.51 -19.36 -23.49
CA ASP A 27 -6.40 -20.49 -23.76
C ASP A 27 -6.71 -21.37 -22.55
N THR A 28 -6.05 -21.10 -21.40
CA THR A 28 -6.21 -21.90 -20.18
C THR A 28 -7.35 -21.36 -19.32
N SER A 29 -8.35 -22.20 -19.02
CA SER A 29 -9.38 -21.85 -18.04
C SER A 29 -8.81 -21.79 -16.63
N VAL A 30 -9.07 -20.69 -15.93
CA VAL A 30 -8.54 -20.41 -14.59
C VAL A 30 -9.60 -19.82 -13.68
N THR A 31 -9.32 -19.83 -12.38
CA THR A 31 -10.06 -19.07 -11.36
C THR A 31 -9.18 -17.95 -10.82
N TYR A 32 -9.74 -16.77 -10.74
CA TYR A 32 -9.11 -15.59 -10.14
C TYR A 32 -9.73 -15.24 -8.79
N VAL A 33 -8.93 -14.67 -7.94
CA VAL A 33 -9.36 -13.78 -6.86
C VAL A 33 -9.44 -12.38 -7.46
N LYS A 34 -10.63 -11.77 -7.45
CA LYS A 34 -10.89 -10.41 -7.95
C LYS A 34 -11.28 -9.50 -6.82
N LEU A 35 -10.56 -8.41 -6.62
CA LEU A 35 -10.89 -7.43 -5.59
C LEU A 35 -12.17 -6.67 -5.95
N ASN A 36 -13.06 -6.50 -4.97
CA ASN A 36 -14.37 -5.86 -5.11
C ASN A 36 -14.45 -4.49 -4.43
N LYS A 37 -13.31 -3.99 -3.91
CA LYS A 37 -13.19 -2.63 -3.36
C LYS A 37 -11.80 -2.04 -3.59
N ASN A 38 -11.71 -0.71 -3.60
CA ASN A 38 -10.43 0.00 -3.62
C ASN A 38 -9.70 -0.11 -2.29
N PHE A 39 -8.37 -0.08 -2.37
CA PHE A 39 -7.47 -0.13 -1.21
C PHE A 39 -7.67 -1.39 -0.34
N ALA A 40 -8.04 -2.51 -0.99
CA ALA A 40 -8.12 -3.79 -0.30
C ALA A 40 -6.74 -4.18 0.23
N TYR A 41 -6.66 -4.54 1.50
CA TYR A 41 -5.40 -5.01 2.09
C TYR A 41 -5.01 -6.37 1.53
N ILE A 42 -3.71 -6.49 1.29
CA ILE A 42 -3.09 -7.76 0.93
C ILE A 42 -2.15 -8.19 2.06
N TYR A 43 -2.12 -9.49 2.28
CA TYR A 43 -1.33 -10.10 3.34
C TYR A 43 -0.34 -11.11 2.76
N ASP A 44 0.74 -11.37 3.49
CA ASP A 44 1.71 -12.39 3.10
C ASP A 44 1.04 -13.78 3.09
N GLY A 45 1.08 -14.44 1.95
CA GLY A 45 0.57 -15.79 1.71
C GLY A 45 1.66 -16.85 1.60
N THR A 46 2.92 -16.49 1.78
CA THR A 46 4.05 -17.44 1.66
C THR A 46 4.13 -18.37 2.87
N ASN A 47 3.79 -17.88 4.06
CA ASN A 47 3.67 -18.68 5.27
C ASN A 47 2.21 -18.98 5.59
N THR A 48 1.73 -20.17 5.19
CA THR A 48 0.33 -20.60 5.37
C THR A 48 -0.05 -20.92 6.82
N ASP A 49 0.90 -21.03 7.74
CA ASP A 49 0.65 -21.40 9.14
C ASP A 49 0.43 -20.16 10.04
N SER A 50 0.62 -18.95 9.51
CA SER A 50 0.43 -17.72 10.27
C SER A 50 -1.05 -17.35 10.39
N VAL A 51 -1.56 -17.33 11.61
CA VAL A 51 -2.94 -16.88 11.94
C VAL A 51 -3.11 -15.38 11.73
N ASN A 52 -2.01 -14.61 11.86
CA ASN A 52 -1.95 -13.17 11.62
C ASN A 52 -0.87 -12.86 10.58
N PRO A 53 -1.15 -13.06 9.29
CA PRO A 53 -0.17 -12.76 8.26
C PRO A 53 0.14 -11.27 8.22
N PRO A 54 1.41 -10.88 8.00
CA PRO A 54 1.77 -9.48 7.83
C PRO A 54 1.02 -8.84 6.68
N ASN A 55 0.58 -7.60 6.85
CA ASN A 55 0.09 -6.78 5.76
C ASN A 55 1.28 -6.38 4.86
N VAL A 56 1.16 -6.61 3.56
CA VAL A 56 2.21 -6.31 2.58
C VAL A 56 1.80 -5.24 1.57
N GLY A 57 0.67 -4.58 1.78
CA GLY A 57 0.22 -3.45 0.97
C GLY A 57 -1.28 -3.39 0.74
N GLN A 58 -1.65 -2.61 -0.26
CA GLN A 58 -3.02 -2.41 -0.70
C GLN A 58 -3.10 -2.48 -2.21
N LEU A 59 -4.23 -2.97 -2.73
CA LEU A 59 -4.51 -3.05 -4.16
C LEU A 59 -5.85 -2.40 -4.50
N PRO A 60 -6.01 -1.89 -5.73
CA PRO A 60 -7.26 -1.28 -6.20
C PRO A 60 -8.33 -2.30 -6.55
N GLU A 61 -9.58 -1.86 -6.53
CA GLU A 61 -10.73 -2.62 -7.02
C GLU A 61 -10.53 -3.13 -8.44
N GLY A 62 -10.95 -4.36 -8.69
CA GLY A 62 -10.83 -5.01 -9.99
C GLY A 62 -9.48 -5.68 -10.24
N THR A 63 -8.50 -5.56 -9.32
CA THR A 63 -7.26 -6.33 -9.40
C THR A 63 -7.54 -7.82 -9.39
N LEU A 64 -6.83 -8.55 -10.25
CA LEU A 64 -6.92 -9.99 -10.44
C LEU A 64 -5.64 -10.68 -10.00
N ASP A 65 -5.78 -11.82 -9.34
CA ASP A 65 -4.67 -12.73 -9.06
C ASP A 65 -5.15 -14.18 -9.19
N TYR A 66 -4.29 -15.09 -9.63
CA TYR A 66 -4.67 -16.49 -9.80
C TYR A 66 -4.95 -17.15 -8.46
N TYR A 67 -6.18 -17.68 -8.31
CA TYR A 67 -6.58 -18.43 -7.13
C TYR A 67 -5.74 -19.71 -6.97
N LYS A 68 -5.29 -19.97 -5.76
CA LYS A 68 -4.54 -21.18 -5.39
C LYS A 68 -5.32 -22.06 -4.42
N SER A 69 -5.81 -21.46 -3.33
CA SER A 69 -6.50 -22.16 -2.24
C SER A 69 -7.25 -21.17 -1.35
N GLU A 70 -7.94 -21.72 -0.36
CA GLU A 70 -8.51 -20.93 0.75
C GLU A 70 -7.82 -21.28 2.05
N TRP A 71 -7.74 -20.30 2.93
CA TRP A 71 -7.29 -20.52 4.29
C TRP A 71 -8.03 -19.54 5.22
N ASP A 72 -8.87 -20.10 6.13
CA ASP A 72 -9.69 -19.32 7.05
C ASP A 72 -10.52 -18.23 6.33
N GLU A 73 -10.37 -16.98 6.73
CA GLU A 73 -11.04 -15.82 6.11
C GLU A 73 -10.38 -15.31 4.82
N TYR A 74 -9.37 -16.02 4.30
CA TYR A 74 -8.58 -15.58 3.15
C TYR A 74 -8.73 -16.47 1.93
N TYR A 75 -8.67 -15.85 0.75
CA TYR A 75 -8.23 -16.48 -0.48
C TYR A 75 -6.71 -16.35 -0.60
N VAL A 76 -6.05 -17.45 -0.94
CA VAL A 76 -4.61 -17.52 -1.19
C VAL A 76 -4.37 -17.59 -2.69
N THR A 77 -3.39 -16.84 -3.19
CA THR A 77 -3.09 -16.74 -4.61
C THR A 77 -1.75 -17.36 -4.98
N THR A 78 -1.55 -17.61 -6.28
CA THR A 78 -0.29 -18.18 -6.79
C THR A 78 0.87 -17.19 -6.70
N SER A 79 0.59 -15.88 -6.62
CA SER A 79 1.62 -14.85 -6.42
C SER A 79 2.16 -14.79 -4.99
N GLY A 80 1.60 -15.59 -4.08
CA GLY A 80 1.99 -15.61 -2.67
C GLY A 80 1.31 -14.54 -1.82
N LYS A 81 0.12 -14.07 -2.23
CA LYS A 81 -0.70 -13.11 -1.49
C LYS A 81 -1.92 -13.76 -0.87
N ARG A 82 -2.46 -13.13 0.17
CA ARG A 82 -3.77 -13.44 0.74
C ARG A 82 -4.67 -12.23 0.65
N PHE A 83 -5.94 -12.48 0.32
CA PHE A 83 -7.00 -11.48 0.26
C PHE A 83 -8.12 -11.88 1.20
N LEU A 84 -8.64 -10.93 1.97
CA LEU A 84 -9.84 -11.16 2.77
C LEU A 84 -11.00 -11.53 1.85
N LYS A 85 -11.77 -12.57 2.20
CA LYS A 85 -12.93 -13.01 1.44
C LYS A 85 -14.03 -11.93 1.36
N GLU A 86 -14.11 -11.05 2.34
CA GLU A 86 -15.04 -9.93 2.32
C GLU A 86 -14.66 -8.83 1.31
N ASP A 87 -13.37 -8.78 0.91
CA ASP A 87 -12.80 -7.78 0.01
C ASP A 87 -12.59 -8.29 -1.42
N ALA A 88 -12.95 -9.57 -1.67
CA ALA A 88 -12.68 -10.24 -2.94
C ALA A 88 -13.73 -11.31 -3.30
N ASP A 89 -13.88 -11.52 -4.59
CA ASP A 89 -14.75 -12.55 -5.16
C ASP A 89 -13.92 -13.54 -5.98
N LEU A 90 -14.37 -14.82 -6.03
CA LEU A 90 -13.85 -15.77 -7.00
C LEU A 90 -14.54 -15.58 -8.34
N THR A 91 -13.76 -15.46 -9.41
CA THR A 91 -14.30 -15.34 -10.77
C THR A 91 -13.57 -16.28 -11.73
N SER A 92 -14.30 -16.88 -12.65
CA SER A 92 -13.73 -17.74 -13.70
C SER A 92 -13.39 -16.92 -14.93
N GLY A 93 -12.30 -17.28 -15.58
CA GLY A 93 -11.83 -16.63 -16.80
C GLY A 93 -10.84 -17.52 -17.56
N VAL A 94 -10.11 -16.89 -18.46
CA VAL A 94 -8.96 -17.50 -19.15
C VAL A 94 -7.67 -16.90 -18.58
N GLY A 95 -6.53 -17.55 -18.80
CA GLY A 95 -5.24 -17.04 -18.36
C GLY A 95 -4.95 -15.66 -18.96
N MET A 96 -4.20 -14.82 -18.23
CA MET A 96 -3.87 -13.45 -18.68
C MET A 96 -3.06 -13.42 -19.98
N GLY A 97 -2.40 -14.55 -20.36
CA GLY A 97 -1.62 -14.60 -21.59
C GLY A 97 -0.51 -13.54 -21.60
N GLU A 98 -0.39 -12.81 -22.70
CA GLU A 98 0.49 -11.65 -22.77
C GLU A 98 -0.19 -10.45 -22.07
N ASN A 99 0.48 -9.90 -21.07
CA ASN A 99 0.03 -8.73 -20.33
C ASN A 99 1.12 -7.66 -20.32
N PRO A 100 1.19 -6.82 -21.36
CA PRO A 100 2.16 -5.72 -21.44
C PRO A 100 1.81 -4.61 -20.45
N LEU A 101 2.84 -4.01 -19.84
CA LEU A 101 2.71 -2.81 -19.02
C LEU A 101 3.34 -1.62 -19.74
N VAL A 102 2.54 -0.63 -20.02
CA VAL A 102 2.95 0.59 -20.71
C VAL A 102 2.95 1.75 -19.72
N VAL A 103 4.09 2.39 -19.51
CA VAL A 103 4.15 3.61 -18.69
C VAL A 103 3.73 4.80 -19.54
N ASN A 104 2.53 5.31 -19.28
CA ASN A 104 1.94 6.41 -20.03
C ASN A 104 2.51 7.76 -19.62
N ALA A 105 2.59 8.02 -18.32
CA ALA A 105 3.02 9.32 -17.80
C ALA A 105 3.63 9.21 -16.40
N ILE A 106 4.54 10.12 -16.12
CA ILE A 106 5.10 10.42 -14.78
C ILE A 106 5.05 11.93 -14.59
N GLY A 107 4.67 12.39 -13.40
CA GLY A 107 4.59 13.83 -13.12
C GLY A 107 4.10 14.11 -11.71
N ASN A 108 3.56 15.33 -11.53
CA ASN A 108 3.02 15.79 -10.26
C ASN A 108 1.52 16.05 -10.35
N MET A 109 0.84 15.79 -9.24
CA MET A 109 -0.57 16.09 -9.02
C MET A 109 -0.67 16.80 -7.66
N GLY A 110 -0.82 18.12 -7.69
CA GLY A 110 -0.65 18.91 -6.47
C GLY A 110 0.80 18.89 -5.97
N GLY A 111 1.02 18.56 -4.69
CA GLY A 111 2.35 18.38 -4.10
C GLY A 111 2.95 16.99 -4.33
N ASP A 112 2.11 16.03 -4.68
CA ASP A 112 2.45 14.61 -4.80
C ASP A 112 2.95 14.25 -6.20
N SER A 113 3.59 13.10 -6.34
CA SER A 113 3.94 12.55 -7.66
C SER A 113 2.98 11.43 -8.05
N PHE A 114 2.81 11.25 -9.35
CA PHE A 114 2.03 10.14 -9.90
C PHE A 114 2.79 9.38 -10.98
N ILE A 115 2.41 8.12 -11.17
CA ILE A 115 2.78 7.29 -12.32
C ILE A 115 1.52 6.66 -12.87
N GLN A 116 1.24 6.87 -14.15
CA GLN A 116 0.12 6.24 -14.85
C GLN A 116 0.63 5.15 -15.77
N MET A 117 0.01 3.98 -15.70
CA MET A 117 0.37 2.81 -16.47
C MET A 117 -0.86 2.15 -17.08
N ALA A 118 -0.76 1.71 -18.34
CA ALA A 118 -1.76 0.86 -18.95
C ALA A 118 -1.35 -0.61 -18.85
N LEU A 119 -2.32 -1.46 -18.53
CA LEU A 119 -2.20 -2.93 -18.51
C LEU A 119 -3.38 -3.52 -19.29
N GLU A 120 -3.17 -4.64 -19.96
CA GLU A 120 -4.27 -5.36 -20.59
C GLU A 120 -5.14 -6.04 -19.53
N ASP A 121 -4.51 -6.77 -18.61
CA ASP A 121 -5.16 -7.35 -17.45
C ASP A 121 -4.70 -6.67 -16.15
N ARG A 122 -5.62 -6.43 -15.24
CA ARG A 122 -5.39 -5.77 -13.94
C ARG A 122 -4.70 -6.70 -12.94
N SER A 123 -3.48 -7.14 -13.26
CA SER A 123 -2.71 -8.03 -12.40
C SER A 123 -2.29 -7.39 -11.08
N SER A 124 -2.05 -8.23 -10.08
CA SER A 124 -1.61 -7.79 -8.75
C SER A 124 -0.17 -7.28 -8.76
N PHE A 125 0.20 -6.51 -7.74
CA PHE A 125 1.54 -5.99 -7.50
C PHE A 125 1.81 -5.83 -6.01
N THR A 126 3.06 -5.50 -5.66
CA THR A 126 3.45 -5.15 -4.29
C THR A 126 4.32 -3.90 -4.33
N VAL A 127 4.06 -2.95 -3.43
CA VAL A 127 4.87 -1.74 -3.24
C VAL A 127 5.66 -1.88 -1.96
N THR A 128 6.99 -1.80 -2.04
CA THR A 128 7.89 -1.99 -0.89
C THR A 128 8.86 -0.81 -0.80
N PRO A 129 8.80 0.01 0.25
CA PRO A 129 9.83 0.97 0.56
C PRO A 129 11.15 0.26 0.91
N ILE A 130 12.27 0.75 0.40
CA ILE A 130 13.61 0.22 0.67
C ILE A 130 14.46 1.33 1.24
N GLY A 131 15.01 1.10 2.43
CA GLY A 131 15.92 2.02 3.12
C GLY A 131 17.14 1.30 3.65
N ASN A 132 18.03 2.03 4.30
CA ASN A 132 19.09 1.45 5.08
C ASN A 132 18.46 0.88 6.34
N ASP A 133 18.56 -0.44 6.54
CA ASP A 133 18.05 -1.19 7.69
C ASP A 133 16.57 -0.92 8.05
N TYR A 134 15.69 -1.20 7.08
CA TYR A 134 14.28 -1.21 7.36
C TYR A 134 13.95 -2.37 8.30
N TYR A 135 13.86 -2.04 9.60
CA TYR A 135 13.34 -2.85 10.68
C TYR A 135 13.97 -4.25 10.86
N SER A 136 14.97 -4.34 11.66
CA SER A 136 15.24 -5.55 12.46
C SER A 136 14.48 -5.43 13.78
N GLY A 137 13.35 -6.09 13.88
CA GLY A 137 12.48 -5.95 15.03
C GLY A 137 13.11 -6.25 16.37
N TYR A 138 12.53 -5.74 17.42
CA TYR A 138 12.60 -6.13 18.83
C TYR A 138 13.84 -5.82 19.67
N ASP A 139 14.99 -5.42 19.16
CA ASP A 139 16.18 -5.22 20.00
C ASP A 139 16.53 -3.76 20.36
N GLY A 140 15.57 -2.88 20.39
CA GLY A 140 15.52 -1.87 21.45
C GLY A 140 16.13 -0.50 21.22
N GLU A 141 16.88 -0.15 20.19
CA GLU A 141 17.25 1.23 19.91
C GLU A 141 16.66 1.71 18.57
N PHE A 142 15.68 2.62 18.68
CA PHE A 142 15.10 3.33 17.53
C PHE A 142 16.02 4.47 17.13
N ASN A 143 16.63 4.35 15.95
CA ASN A 143 17.20 5.49 15.27
C ASN A 143 16.24 5.93 14.16
N LEU A 144 15.70 7.15 14.23
CA LEU A 144 14.78 7.69 13.22
C LEU A 144 15.41 7.72 11.81
N ASP A 145 16.75 7.81 11.72
CA ASP A 145 17.46 7.77 10.44
C ASP A 145 17.38 6.40 9.76
N ASP A 146 17.09 5.33 10.50
CA ASP A 146 16.96 3.96 9.99
C ASP A 146 15.62 3.73 9.28
N PHE A 147 14.64 4.62 9.46
CA PHE A 147 13.30 4.55 8.84
C PHE A 147 13.18 5.33 7.53
N THR A 148 14.25 5.87 7.01
CA THR A 148 14.22 6.65 5.79
C THR A 148 14.34 5.77 4.56
N ALA A 149 13.24 5.58 3.85
CA ALA A 149 13.29 4.95 2.54
C ALA A 149 14.17 5.78 1.59
N THR A 150 14.98 5.09 0.79
CA THR A 150 15.79 5.67 -0.28
C THR A 150 15.25 5.34 -1.66
N HIS A 151 14.53 4.23 -1.76
CA HIS A 151 13.89 3.73 -2.98
C HIS A 151 12.50 3.16 -2.66
N ILE A 152 11.66 3.13 -3.69
CA ILE A 152 10.39 2.40 -3.68
C ILE A 152 10.46 1.34 -4.77
N ASN A 153 10.22 0.09 -4.40
CA ASN A 153 10.12 -1.03 -5.32
C ASN A 153 8.66 -1.35 -5.60
N ILE A 154 8.26 -1.41 -6.86
CA ILE A 154 6.96 -1.93 -7.28
C ILE A 154 7.22 -3.22 -8.06
N THR A 155 6.85 -4.36 -7.48
CA THR A 155 7.00 -5.67 -8.11
C THR A 155 5.64 -6.10 -8.66
N PHE A 156 5.56 -6.33 -9.96
CA PHE A 156 4.33 -6.69 -10.66
C PHE A 156 4.26 -8.19 -10.90
N ASP A 157 3.07 -8.75 -10.73
CA ASP A 157 2.78 -10.14 -11.08
C ASP A 157 2.22 -10.21 -12.51
N ASN A 158 2.51 -11.32 -13.20
CA ASN A 158 1.92 -11.64 -14.51
C ASN A 158 2.05 -10.54 -15.58
N ILE A 159 3.12 -9.75 -15.53
CA ILE A 159 3.49 -8.79 -16.57
C ILE A 159 4.50 -9.45 -17.51
N THR A 160 4.26 -9.39 -18.83
CA THR A 160 5.09 -10.04 -19.86
C THR A 160 6.03 -9.10 -20.57
N SER A 161 5.76 -7.81 -20.59
CA SER A 161 6.69 -6.81 -21.12
C SER A 161 6.48 -5.45 -20.47
N VAL A 162 7.51 -4.61 -20.50
CA VAL A 162 7.51 -3.25 -19.96
C VAL A 162 8.09 -2.27 -20.98
N THR A 163 7.58 -1.05 -20.98
CA THR A 163 8.08 0.03 -21.83
C THR A 163 9.12 0.88 -21.12
N ALA A 164 9.88 1.65 -21.91
CA ALA A 164 10.79 2.66 -21.38
C ALA A 164 10.07 3.64 -20.46
N LEU A 165 10.76 4.05 -19.41
CA LEU A 165 10.26 5.05 -18.48
C LEU A 165 10.39 6.45 -19.11
N PRO A 166 9.41 7.34 -18.89
CA PRO A 166 9.57 8.77 -19.12
C PRO A 166 10.69 9.35 -18.25
N ASP A 167 11.11 10.59 -18.53
CA ASP A 167 11.98 11.32 -17.62
C ASP A 167 11.28 11.65 -16.28
N PHE A 168 12.08 11.91 -15.26
CA PHE A 168 11.61 12.26 -13.92
C PHE A 168 11.80 13.75 -13.60
N ASP A 169 12.04 14.59 -14.58
CA ASP A 169 12.36 16.01 -14.36
C ASP A 169 11.22 16.74 -13.67
N ASN A 170 9.99 16.40 -14.02
CA ASN A 170 8.79 16.97 -13.43
C ASN A 170 8.24 16.19 -12.21
N CYS A 171 9.02 15.28 -11.63
CA CYS A 171 8.58 14.47 -10.50
C CYS A 171 9.19 15.01 -9.20
N THR A 172 8.37 15.40 -8.22
CA THR A 172 8.86 15.94 -6.94
C THR A 172 9.39 14.86 -6.00
N VAL A 173 8.83 13.66 -6.06
CA VAL A 173 9.17 12.55 -5.16
C VAL A 173 10.38 11.75 -5.66
N PHE A 174 10.45 11.48 -6.97
CA PHE A 174 11.47 10.60 -7.54
C PHE A 174 12.46 11.35 -8.42
N SER A 175 13.73 10.93 -8.36
CA SER A 175 14.83 11.46 -9.19
C SER A 175 15.14 10.57 -10.38
N ALA A 176 14.79 9.30 -10.32
CA ALA A 176 15.05 8.30 -11.35
C ALA A 176 14.20 7.05 -11.13
N GLY A 177 14.11 6.23 -12.16
CA GLY A 177 13.54 4.89 -12.09
C GLY A 177 14.25 3.94 -13.04
N GLU A 178 14.20 2.65 -12.73
CA GLU A 178 14.71 1.60 -13.60
C GLU A 178 13.88 0.33 -13.50
N TRP A 179 13.82 -0.43 -14.59
CA TRP A 179 13.23 -1.75 -14.61
C TRP A 179 14.28 -2.82 -14.28
N GLN A 180 13.89 -3.74 -13.41
CA GLN A 180 14.66 -4.94 -13.10
C GLN A 180 13.81 -6.18 -13.36
N GLN A 181 14.46 -7.25 -13.81
CA GLN A 181 13.88 -8.59 -13.79
C GLN A 181 14.38 -9.30 -12.53
N VAL A 182 13.47 -9.78 -11.71
CA VAL A 182 13.77 -10.40 -10.42
C VAL A 182 13.11 -11.76 -10.30
N ASP A 183 13.84 -12.71 -9.73
CA ASP A 183 13.26 -14.00 -9.34
C ASP A 183 12.59 -13.84 -7.97
N VAL A 184 11.31 -14.18 -7.90
CA VAL A 184 10.55 -14.25 -6.65
C VAL A 184 9.95 -15.64 -6.56
N ASP A 185 10.50 -16.47 -5.68
CA ASP A 185 10.08 -17.86 -5.45
C ASP A 185 10.06 -18.73 -6.73
N GLY A 186 11.07 -18.55 -7.60
CA GLY A 186 11.21 -19.29 -8.86
C GLY A 186 10.39 -18.72 -10.02
N VAL A 187 9.74 -17.59 -9.84
CA VAL A 187 8.97 -16.88 -10.88
C VAL A 187 9.64 -15.56 -11.21
N MET A 188 10.02 -15.37 -12.48
CA MET A 188 10.56 -14.11 -12.95
C MET A 188 9.48 -13.04 -13.03
N LYS A 189 9.74 -11.90 -12.42
CA LYS A 189 8.82 -10.74 -12.38
C LYS A 189 9.53 -9.46 -12.80
N PHE A 190 8.76 -8.47 -13.25
CA PHE A 190 9.26 -7.11 -13.40
C PHE A 190 9.14 -6.34 -12.10
N ARG A 191 10.21 -5.63 -11.76
CA ARG A 191 10.26 -4.68 -10.65
C ARG A 191 10.65 -3.31 -11.16
N LEU A 192 9.81 -2.33 -10.88
CA LEU A 192 10.16 -0.92 -11.04
C LEU A 192 10.83 -0.45 -9.74
N VAL A 193 12.07 0.01 -9.86
CA VAL A 193 12.83 0.60 -8.75
C VAL A 193 12.82 2.12 -8.95
N LEU A 194 12.20 2.83 -8.02
CA LEU A 194 12.08 4.29 -8.02
C LEU A 194 13.01 4.89 -6.97
N LYS A 195 13.93 5.74 -7.37
CA LYS A 195 14.87 6.42 -6.47
C LYS A 195 14.24 7.70 -5.93
N LEU A 196 14.12 7.83 -4.62
CA LEU A 196 13.63 9.06 -3.97
C LEU A 196 14.61 10.21 -4.16
N ARG A 197 14.11 11.43 -4.35
CA ARG A 197 14.94 12.65 -4.41
C ARG A 197 15.59 12.94 -3.07
N GLN A 198 14.86 12.74 -2.00
CA GLN A 198 15.35 12.92 -0.64
C GLN A 198 14.85 11.75 0.22
N PRO A 199 15.73 11.11 1.00
CA PRO A 199 15.30 10.16 2.02
C PRO A 199 14.33 10.81 3.02
N GLY A 200 13.33 10.09 3.47
CA GLY A 200 12.40 10.56 4.50
C GLY A 200 11.27 11.49 4.03
N VAL A 201 11.21 11.88 2.75
CA VAL A 201 10.09 12.69 2.23
C VAL A 201 8.87 11.86 1.83
N TYR A 202 9.03 10.56 1.63
CA TYR A 202 7.94 9.66 1.25
C TYR A 202 6.99 9.43 2.43
N ALA A 203 5.72 9.80 2.26
CA ALA A 203 4.68 9.64 3.28
C ALA A 203 3.79 8.43 3.05
N GLY A 204 3.73 7.94 1.80
CA GLY A 204 2.90 6.80 1.46
C GLY A 204 2.56 6.75 -0.02
N ASN A 205 1.78 5.75 -0.39
CA ASN A 205 1.28 5.62 -1.75
C ASN A 205 -0.15 5.09 -1.74
N SER A 206 -0.85 5.41 -2.79
CA SER A 206 -2.11 4.76 -3.15
C SER A 206 -2.08 4.34 -4.61
N ALA A 207 -2.93 3.37 -4.96
CA ALA A 207 -3.11 2.94 -6.32
C ALA A 207 -4.60 2.78 -6.62
N THR A 208 -5.03 3.26 -7.77
CA THR A 208 -6.41 3.16 -8.25
C THR A 208 -6.41 2.93 -9.77
N TYR A 209 -7.53 2.47 -10.31
CA TYR A 209 -7.74 2.53 -11.75
C TYR A 209 -8.54 3.78 -12.09
N ASP A 210 -8.08 4.55 -13.10
CA ASP A 210 -8.79 5.71 -13.61
C ASP A 210 -10.01 5.30 -14.46
N SER A 211 -10.75 6.29 -14.98
CA SER A 211 -11.94 6.05 -15.81
C SER A 211 -11.64 5.38 -17.15
N GLU A 212 -10.40 5.37 -17.59
CA GLU A 212 -9.92 4.74 -18.82
C GLU A 212 -9.37 3.32 -18.55
N GLY A 213 -9.31 2.93 -17.27
CA GLY A 213 -8.79 1.63 -16.81
C GLY A 213 -7.29 1.58 -16.61
N ASN A 214 -6.58 2.72 -16.70
CA ASN A 214 -5.15 2.76 -16.41
C ASN A 214 -4.90 2.68 -14.91
N LEU A 215 -3.82 2.00 -14.52
CA LEU A 215 -3.34 1.97 -13.14
C LEU A 215 -2.64 3.30 -12.83
N LEU A 216 -3.19 4.02 -11.86
CA LEU A 216 -2.65 5.28 -11.38
C LEU A 216 -2.08 5.10 -9.98
N PHE A 217 -0.76 5.20 -9.86
CA PHE A 217 -0.08 5.34 -8.59
C PHE A 217 0.01 6.82 -8.22
N LYS A 218 -0.31 7.13 -6.97
CA LYS A 218 -0.06 8.41 -6.34
C LYS A 218 0.94 8.17 -5.20
N PHE A 219 1.99 8.99 -5.15
CA PHE A 219 3.02 8.94 -4.11
C PHE A 219 3.01 10.24 -3.35
N GLU A 220 2.73 10.14 -2.07
CA GLU A 220 2.55 11.28 -1.17
C GLU A 220 3.86 11.67 -0.52
N ILE A 221 4.04 12.97 -0.30
CA ILE A 221 5.20 13.51 0.43
C ILE A 221 4.76 14.08 1.78
N LEU A 222 5.64 13.97 2.76
CA LEU A 222 5.44 14.66 4.02
C LEU A 222 5.52 16.17 3.78
N THR A 223 4.45 16.87 4.10
CA THR A 223 4.47 18.34 4.13
C THR A 223 5.22 18.83 5.37
N ASN A 224 6.01 19.90 5.20
CA ASN A 224 6.61 20.60 6.33
C ASN A 224 5.64 21.60 7.00
N ASP A 225 4.46 21.78 6.42
CA ASP A 225 3.41 22.65 6.95
C ASP A 225 2.47 21.84 7.84
N ILE A 226 2.85 21.71 9.10
CA ILE A 226 2.07 20.96 10.10
C ILE A 226 0.66 21.50 10.30
N GLY A 227 0.40 22.77 9.98
CA GLY A 227 -0.93 23.38 10.08
C GLY A 227 -1.93 22.85 9.05
N ASN A 228 -1.43 22.28 7.96
CA ASN A 228 -2.25 21.64 6.92
C ASN A 228 -2.31 20.11 7.05
N MET A 229 -1.59 19.52 8.00
CA MET A 229 -1.64 18.07 8.23
C MET A 229 -2.91 17.65 8.97
N THR A 230 -3.46 16.52 8.56
CA THR A 230 -4.44 15.74 9.32
C THR A 230 -3.75 14.54 9.95
N ILE A 231 -3.73 14.49 11.29
CA ILE A 231 -3.14 13.36 12.03
C ILE A 231 -4.25 12.58 12.72
N VAL A 232 -4.30 11.28 12.43
CA VAL A 232 -5.20 10.36 13.14
C VAL A 232 -4.43 9.65 14.25
N ILE A 233 -4.98 9.74 15.48
CA ILE A 233 -4.44 9.06 16.66
C ILE A 233 -5.37 7.91 17.04
N ASP A 234 -4.83 6.71 17.12
CA ASP A 234 -5.53 5.49 17.50
C ASP A 234 -5.01 4.96 18.85
N PRO A 235 -5.69 5.19 19.96
CA PRO A 235 -5.35 4.54 21.21
C PRO A 235 -5.69 3.05 21.14
N GLY A 236 -4.70 2.18 21.38
CA GLY A 236 -4.86 0.72 21.39
C GLY A 236 -5.82 0.23 22.46
N HIS A 237 -6.43 -0.94 22.24
CA HIS A 237 -7.37 -1.60 23.16
C HIS A 237 -8.65 -0.80 23.47
N GLY A 238 -9.33 -1.05 24.59
CA GLY A 238 -10.52 -0.36 25.07
C GLY A 238 -11.76 -1.25 25.12
N VAL A 239 -12.42 -1.52 23.99
CA VAL A 239 -13.66 -2.32 23.94
C VAL A 239 -13.60 -3.31 22.78
N THR A 240 -14.04 -4.55 23.01
CA THR A 240 -14.20 -5.59 21.99
C THR A 240 -15.46 -5.38 21.13
N GLU A 241 -15.58 -6.12 20.02
CA GLU A 241 -16.77 -6.10 19.15
C GLU A 241 -18.08 -6.49 19.88
N TYR A 242 -17.95 -7.25 20.97
CA TYR A 242 -19.10 -7.69 21.79
C TYR A 242 -19.42 -6.70 22.92
N GLY A 243 -18.71 -5.57 23.01
CA GLY A 243 -18.91 -4.56 24.05
C GLY A 243 -18.27 -4.91 25.42
N TYR A 244 -17.38 -5.92 25.43
CA TYR A 244 -16.60 -6.24 26.63
C TYR A 244 -15.35 -5.36 26.72
N ASP A 245 -14.88 -5.10 27.93
CA ASP A 245 -13.62 -4.42 28.14
C ASP A 245 -12.44 -5.21 27.55
N ASP A 246 -11.61 -4.52 26.77
CA ASP A 246 -10.32 -4.98 26.29
C ASP A 246 -9.23 -4.12 26.95
N PRO A 247 -8.74 -4.52 28.13
CA PRO A 247 -7.75 -3.72 28.87
C PRO A 247 -6.36 -3.73 28.23
N GLY A 248 -6.10 -4.64 27.26
CA GLY A 248 -4.74 -4.91 26.78
C GLY A 248 -3.89 -5.58 27.86
N ALA A 249 -2.62 -5.23 27.95
CA ALA A 249 -1.76 -5.70 29.01
C ALA A 249 -2.17 -5.12 30.37
N ILE A 250 -2.08 -5.94 31.40
CA ILE A 250 -2.43 -5.55 32.80
C ILE A 250 -1.17 -5.59 33.64
N GLY A 251 -0.73 -4.40 34.09
CA GLY A 251 0.39 -4.22 35.02
C GLY A 251 -0.07 -3.45 36.28
N HIS A 252 0.63 -2.38 36.60
CA HIS A 252 0.17 -1.43 37.63
C HIS A 252 -1.03 -0.60 37.17
N ILE A 253 -1.18 -0.44 35.87
CA ILE A 253 -2.31 0.19 35.17
C ILE A 253 -2.69 -0.69 33.98
N GLU A 254 -3.90 -0.54 33.50
CA GLU A 254 -4.36 -1.18 32.27
C GLU A 254 -3.84 -0.42 31.05
N GLU A 255 -3.36 -1.14 30.05
CA GLU A 255 -2.80 -0.56 28.81
C GLU A 255 -3.80 0.36 28.11
N ALA A 256 -5.07 -0.05 27.97
CA ALA A 256 -6.10 0.72 27.33
C ALA A 256 -6.27 2.13 27.94
N GLY A 257 -6.28 2.19 29.28
CA GLY A 257 -6.38 3.46 30.02
C GLY A 257 -5.15 4.35 29.81
N ALA A 258 -3.94 3.75 29.83
CA ALA A 258 -2.70 4.46 29.58
C ALA A 258 -2.64 5.00 28.16
N ASN A 259 -2.95 4.17 27.15
CA ASN A 259 -2.96 4.55 25.73
C ASN A 259 -3.91 5.71 25.46
N LEU A 260 -5.12 5.65 26.00
CA LEU A 260 -6.09 6.72 25.85
C LEU A 260 -5.65 8.04 26.53
N ALA A 261 -5.05 7.95 27.72
CA ALA A 261 -4.52 9.12 28.41
C ALA A 261 -3.39 9.79 27.60
N VAL A 262 -2.46 9.01 27.07
CA VAL A 262 -1.39 9.50 26.19
C VAL A 262 -1.97 10.09 24.92
N ALA A 263 -2.93 9.41 24.27
CA ALA A 263 -3.59 9.90 23.05
C ALA A 263 -4.24 11.28 23.26
N LYS A 264 -4.96 11.47 24.38
CA LYS A 264 -5.57 12.78 24.75
C LYS A 264 -4.51 13.89 24.92
N LEU A 265 -3.35 13.56 25.51
CA LEU A 265 -2.25 14.53 25.69
C LEU A 265 -1.61 14.89 24.35
N VAL A 266 -1.34 13.88 23.49
CA VAL A 266 -0.78 14.09 22.15
C VAL A 266 -1.74 14.92 21.30
N GLU A 267 -3.03 14.56 21.27
CA GLU A 267 -4.08 15.32 20.59
C GLU A 267 -4.07 16.80 21.01
N SER A 268 -4.07 17.06 22.32
CA SER A 268 -4.06 18.43 22.84
C SER A 268 -2.82 19.22 22.40
N LYS A 269 -1.63 18.59 22.43
CA LYS A 269 -0.38 19.22 22.02
C LYS A 269 -0.34 19.53 20.53
N LEU A 270 -0.76 18.58 19.69
CA LEU A 270 -0.81 18.76 18.25
C LEU A 270 -1.82 19.84 17.83
N LYS A 271 -3.01 19.85 18.44
CA LYS A 271 -4.02 20.91 18.22
C LYS A 271 -3.49 22.30 18.62
N ALA A 272 -2.69 22.40 19.67
CA ALA A 272 -2.05 23.65 20.07
C ALA A 272 -1.00 24.15 19.06
N LEU A 273 -0.45 23.24 18.22
CA LEU A 273 0.44 23.56 17.11
C LEU A 273 -0.30 23.87 15.80
N GLY A 274 -1.65 23.83 15.81
CA GLY A 274 -2.47 24.10 14.63
C GLY A 274 -2.76 22.90 13.75
N VAL A 275 -2.36 21.69 14.17
CA VAL A 275 -2.59 20.45 13.43
C VAL A 275 -4.07 20.06 13.50
N ASN A 276 -4.63 19.60 12.38
CA ASN A 276 -5.94 18.95 12.38
C ASN A 276 -5.80 17.53 12.94
N VAL A 277 -6.34 17.26 14.13
CA VAL A 277 -6.20 15.96 14.79
C VAL A 277 -7.55 15.30 14.97
N VAL A 278 -7.63 14.07 14.50
CA VAL A 278 -8.76 13.16 14.70
C VAL A 278 -8.32 12.03 15.63
N ARG A 279 -8.95 11.90 16.79
CA ARG A 279 -8.76 10.71 17.63
C ARG A 279 -9.80 9.67 17.22
N LEU A 280 -9.33 8.50 16.78
CA LEU A 280 -10.13 7.51 16.08
C LEU A 280 -11.27 6.95 16.94
N LYS A 281 -11.05 6.78 18.23
CA LYS A 281 -12.06 6.25 19.13
C LYS A 281 -12.07 6.94 20.50
N THR A 282 -13.20 6.80 21.17
CA THR A 282 -13.41 7.17 22.57
C THR A 282 -13.27 5.92 23.49
N GLU A 283 -13.58 6.07 24.74
CA GLU A 283 -13.50 5.01 25.76
C GLU A 283 -14.45 3.83 25.52
N SER A 284 -15.56 4.06 24.80
CA SER A 284 -16.67 3.09 24.65
C SER A 284 -16.92 2.64 23.21
N GLU A 285 -16.02 3.01 22.27
CA GLU A 285 -16.19 2.67 20.87
C GLU A 285 -15.25 1.52 20.47
N PHE A 286 -15.82 0.54 19.78
CA PHE A 286 -15.05 -0.51 19.13
C PHE A 286 -14.72 -0.12 17.69
N TYR A 287 -13.46 -0.37 17.33
CA TYR A 287 -12.98 -0.33 15.94
C TYR A 287 -12.19 -1.59 15.68
N ASP A 288 -12.62 -2.37 14.68
CA ASP A 288 -11.89 -3.54 14.22
C ASP A 288 -10.46 -3.15 13.87
N THR A 289 -9.49 -3.83 14.46
CA THR A 289 -8.07 -3.53 14.29
C THR A 289 -7.61 -3.58 12.84
N LYS A 290 -8.18 -4.49 12.04
CA LYS A 290 -7.90 -4.60 10.60
C LYS A 290 -8.45 -3.41 9.80
N ARG A 291 -9.48 -2.73 10.32
CA ARG A 291 -10.17 -1.61 9.65
C ARG A 291 -9.73 -0.23 10.14
N ARG A 292 -8.99 -0.13 11.23
CA ARG A 292 -8.57 1.17 11.78
C ARG A 292 -7.79 2.02 10.78
N PRO A 293 -6.85 1.48 9.97
CA PRO A 293 -6.19 2.27 8.94
C PRO A 293 -7.13 2.74 7.82
N TYR A 294 -8.21 2.01 7.52
CA TYR A 294 -9.22 2.46 6.55
C TYR A 294 -9.96 3.70 7.07
N TYR A 295 -10.36 3.68 8.35
CA TYR A 295 -11.00 4.85 8.95
C TYR A 295 -10.05 6.06 8.94
N ALA A 296 -8.78 5.85 9.26
CA ALA A 296 -7.77 6.91 9.19
C ALA A 296 -7.69 7.52 7.78
N ARG A 297 -7.65 6.67 6.75
CA ARG A 297 -7.67 7.11 5.35
C ARG A 297 -8.96 7.87 5.00
N ASP A 298 -10.13 7.41 5.47
CA ASP A 298 -11.41 8.06 5.19
C ASP A 298 -11.48 9.49 5.77
N TYR A 299 -10.67 9.77 6.79
CA TYR A 299 -10.43 11.13 7.30
C TYR A 299 -9.41 11.92 6.47
N GLY A 300 -8.83 11.32 5.41
CA GLY A 300 -7.77 11.97 4.62
C GLY A 300 -6.51 12.24 5.44
N CYS A 301 -6.09 11.28 6.29
CA CYS A 301 -4.95 11.53 7.16
C CYS A 301 -3.62 11.48 6.41
N ASP A 302 -2.73 12.41 6.76
CA ASP A 302 -1.34 12.43 6.33
C ASP A 302 -0.45 11.53 7.21
N LEU A 303 -0.85 11.34 8.47
CA LEU A 303 -0.13 10.49 9.43
C LEU A 303 -1.10 9.77 10.36
N TYR A 304 -0.92 8.45 10.47
CA TYR A 304 -1.64 7.59 11.42
C TYR A 304 -0.71 7.15 12.54
N ILE A 305 -1.10 7.38 13.79
CA ILE A 305 -0.31 7.04 14.97
C ILE A 305 -1.12 6.10 15.86
N ALA A 306 -0.73 4.83 15.91
CA ALA A 306 -1.24 3.89 16.91
C ALA A 306 -0.41 3.99 18.20
N ILE A 307 -1.09 4.04 19.34
CA ILE A 307 -0.46 4.16 20.66
C ILE A 307 -0.72 2.89 21.45
N HIS A 308 0.35 2.22 21.80
CA HIS A 308 0.38 1.04 22.67
C HIS A 308 1.46 1.22 23.75
N SER A 309 1.38 0.49 24.88
CA SER A 309 2.33 0.59 26.01
C SER A 309 2.66 -0.76 26.64
#